data_67c2f7f9b288e43278a299cd58abcb8a
#
_entry.id   67c2f7f9b288e43278a299cd58abcb8a
#
_cell.length_a   1.000
_cell.length_b   1.000
_cell.length_c   1.000
_cell.angle_alpha   90.00
_cell.angle_beta   90.00
_cell.angle_gamma   90.00
#
_symmetry.space_group_name_H-M   'P 1'
#
loop_
_entity.id
_entity.type
_entity.pdbx_description
1 polymer ?
#
loop_
_entity_poly.entity_id
_entity_poly.type
_entity_poly.pdbx_seq_one_letter_code
_entity_poly.pdbx_strand_id
1 'polypeptide(L)'
;LGHLKSRIGTTIVSAAIIDDVIGIIVLTVVIGIEGGKDDSGFAITGQPIADVFIKTGLFIAFSFGVGFLMYFLFKFLDKKFYHQRRIPIFGLVLCFLMAYCAETFFGIADITGAYVAGIILCNLRDAEYIAGKMDISSYMLFGPVFFASIGLNITFDGFTLDLLWFSLAFVVVALAGKVIGCGLVSKAFGNSWKDSLRIGVGMMTRGEVALIVANKGLAVGMVEQRYFLAVILLIVVSSISVPILLKLLFKGEKTPGDGEHPDHGVTDEVPAEY
;
A
#
# COMPACT_ATOMS: atom_id res chain seq x y z
N LEU A 1 -8.34 17.45 -4.97
CA LEU A 1 -8.41 18.66 -4.11
C LEU A 1 -7.22 19.62 -4.34
N GLY A 2 -6.21 19.26 -5.14
CA GLY A 2 -5.05 20.10 -5.46
C GLY A 2 -4.05 20.35 -4.33
N HIS A 3 -4.28 19.83 -3.13
CA HIS A 3 -3.44 20.08 -1.95
C HIS A 3 -2.33 19.02 -1.72
N LEU A 4 -2.08 18.12 -2.68
CA LEU A 4 -1.09 17.04 -2.53
C LEU A 4 0.34 17.57 -2.28
N LYS A 5 0.71 18.69 -2.93
CA LYS A 5 2.02 19.33 -2.75
C LYS A 5 2.10 20.26 -1.52
N SER A 6 1.00 20.41 -0.77
CA SER A 6 1.02 21.16 0.49
C SER A 6 1.76 20.41 1.58
N ARG A 7 2.22 21.11 2.62
CA ARG A 7 2.85 20.50 3.80
C ARG A 7 1.99 19.40 4.42
N ILE A 8 0.67 19.61 4.48
CA ILE A 8 -0.28 18.63 5.02
C ILE A 8 -0.38 17.42 4.09
N GLY A 9 -0.53 17.65 2.77
CA GLY A 9 -0.61 16.57 1.79
C GLY A 9 0.63 15.69 1.79
N THR A 10 1.83 16.28 1.77
CA THR A 10 3.08 15.51 1.85
C THR A 10 3.22 14.75 3.16
N THR A 11 2.79 15.32 4.29
CA THR A 11 2.79 14.63 5.59
C THR A 11 1.86 13.41 5.57
N ILE A 12 0.64 13.55 5.02
CA ILE A 12 -0.32 12.44 4.92
C ILE A 12 0.27 11.30 4.06
N VAL A 13 0.81 11.64 2.88
CA VAL A 13 1.38 10.63 1.96
C VAL A 13 2.57 9.92 2.61
N SER A 14 3.50 10.66 3.21
CA SER A 14 4.68 10.07 3.86
C SER A 14 4.28 9.18 5.05
N ALA A 15 3.32 9.63 5.86
CA ALA A 15 2.82 8.87 6.99
C ALA A 15 2.07 7.60 6.54
N ALA A 16 1.31 7.67 5.43
CA ALA A 16 0.62 6.52 4.86
C ALA A 16 1.61 5.44 4.38
N ILE A 17 2.68 5.85 3.69
CA ILE A 17 3.73 4.91 3.25
C ILE A 17 4.36 4.19 4.45
N ILE A 18 4.66 4.92 5.52
CA ILE A 18 5.23 4.33 6.75
C ILE A 18 4.22 3.40 7.44
N ASP A 19 2.94 3.79 7.51
CA ASP A 19 1.86 2.97 8.07
C ASP A 19 1.71 1.64 7.33
N ASP A 20 1.77 1.65 6.00
CA ASP A 20 1.72 0.46 5.16
C ASP A 20 2.91 -0.47 5.42
N VAL A 21 4.14 0.08 5.49
CA VAL A 21 5.34 -0.71 5.80
C VAL A 21 5.24 -1.35 7.18
N ILE A 22 4.82 -0.60 8.19
CA ILE A 22 4.62 -1.14 9.55
C ILE A 22 3.52 -2.21 9.54
N GLY A 23 2.42 -1.97 8.82
CA GLY A 23 1.32 -2.92 8.66
C GLY A 23 1.78 -4.26 8.06
N ILE A 24 2.62 -4.21 7.04
CA ILE A 24 3.22 -5.40 6.41
C ILE A 24 4.13 -6.14 7.39
N ILE A 25 4.96 -5.43 8.15
CA ILE A 25 5.84 -6.05 9.15
C ILE A 25 5.00 -6.75 10.24
N VAL A 26 3.98 -6.07 10.76
CA VAL A 26 3.08 -6.66 11.77
C VAL A 26 2.36 -7.88 11.22
N LEU A 27 1.86 -7.81 9.98
CA LEU A 27 1.22 -8.95 9.31
C LEU A 27 2.18 -10.14 9.22
N THR A 28 3.42 -9.91 8.80
CA THR A 28 4.45 -10.96 8.69
C THR A 28 4.70 -11.63 10.05
N VAL A 29 4.80 -10.84 11.12
CA VAL A 29 4.99 -11.35 12.48
C VAL A 29 3.79 -12.18 12.93
N VAL A 30 2.57 -11.68 12.70
CA VAL A 30 1.34 -12.38 13.10
C VAL A 30 1.18 -13.71 12.36
N ILE A 31 1.38 -13.72 11.03
CA ILE A 31 1.33 -14.95 10.24
C ILE A 31 2.41 -15.94 10.68
N GLY A 32 3.62 -15.44 10.95
CA GLY A 32 4.72 -16.29 11.39
C GLY A 32 4.51 -16.94 12.75
N ILE A 33 3.80 -16.27 13.67
CA ILE A 33 3.44 -16.84 14.98
C ILE A 33 2.38 -17.94 14.81
N GLU A 34 1.38 -17.74 13.97
CA GLU A 34 0.28 -18.68 13.76
C GLU A 34 0.66 -19.81 12.79
N GLY A 35 1.41 -19.49 11.74
CA GLY A 35 1.90 -20.44 10.73
C GLY A 35 2.99 -21.40 11.25
N GLY A 36 3.43 -21.26 12.50
CA GLY A 36 4.36 -22.21 13.14
C GLY A 36 3.81 -23.64 13.30
N LYS A 37 2.58 -23.89 12.82
CA LYS A 37 1.94 -25.20 12.73
C LYS A 37 1.92 -25.78 11.31
N ASP A 38 2.31 -25.01 10.30
CA ASP A 38 2.29 -25.45 8.92
C ASP A 38 3.66 -25.89 8.43
N ASP A 39 3.64 -27.05 7.76
CA ASP A 39 4.71 -27.82 7.15
C ASP A 39 5.60 -27.10 6.10
N SER A 40 5.73 -25.79 6.13
CA SER A 40 6.75 -25.10 5.32
C SER A 40 8.13 -25.34 5.95
N GLY A 41 8.69 -26.49 5.63
CA GLY A 41 9.85 -27.25 6.03
C GLY A 41 11.14 -26.56 6.44
N PHE A 42 11.13 -25.39 7.07
CA PHE A 42 12.35 -24.76 7.53
C PHE A 42 12.16 -24.04 8.89
N ALA A 43 11.96 -24.85 9.95
CA ALA A 43 12.11 -24.38 11.32
C ALA A 43 13.62 -24.32 11.65
N ILE A 44 14.17 -23.11 11.86
CA ILE A 44 15.60 -22.92 12.15
C ILE A 44 15.88 -23.16 13.64
N THR A 45 14.99 -22.69 14.53
CA THR A 45 15.26 -22.66 15.98
C THR A 45 14.18 -23.35 16.82
N GLY A 46 13.05 -23.75 16.19
CA GLY A 46 11.91 -24.36 16.90
C GLY A 46 11.13 -23.38 17.82
N GLN A 47 11.48 -22.10 17.79
CA GLN A 47 10.73 -21.04 18.44
C GLN A 47 10.08 -20.15 17.39
N PRO A 48 8.73 -20.09 17.28
CA PRO A 48 8.04 -19.44 16.18
C PRO A 48 8.41 -17.96 16.03
N ILE A 49 8.58 -17.23 17.11
CA ILE A 49 8.93 -15.81 17.08
C ILE A 49 10.38 -15.60 16.59
N ALA A 50 11.33 -16.39 17.09
CA ALA A 50 12.73 -16.29 16.66
C ALA A 50 12.88 -16.64 15.17
N ASP A 51 12.18 -17.66 14.71
CA ASP A 51 12.20 -18.08 13.30
C ASP A 51 11.67 -16.98 12.36
N VAL A 52 10.63 -16.25 12.77
CA VAL A 52 10.12 -15.10 12.00
C VAL A 52 11.17 -13.99 11.88
N PHE A 53 11.82 -13.62 12.98
CA PHE A 53 12.88 -12.60 12.94
C PHE A 53 14.08 -13.03 12.11
N ILE A 54 14.49 -14.29 12.19
CA ILE A 54 15.60 -14.83 11.42
C ILE A 54 15.23 -14.86 9.93
N LYS A 55 14.05 -15.36 9.57
CA LYS A 55 13.56 -15.37 8.18
C LYS A 55 13.44 -13.96 7.60
N THR A 56 12.93 -13.01 8.39
CA THR A 56 12.86 -11.60 7.98
C THR A 56 14.26 -11.01 7.78
N GLY A 57 15.19 -11.29 8.68
CA GLY A 57 16.59 -10.86 8.53
C GLY A 57 17.28 -11.48 7.31
N LEU A 58 17.06 -12.77 7.06
CA LEU A 58 17.57 -13.46 5.87
C LEU A 58 16.95 -12.88 4.59
N PHE A 59 15.66 -12.59 4.61
CA PHE A 59 14.99 -11.95 3.45
C PHE A 59 15.56 -10.56 3.18
N ILE A 60 15.82 -9.76 4.20
CA ILE A 60 16.45 -8.44 4.05
C ILE A 60 17.86 -8.61 3.44
N ALA A 61 18.68 -9.52 3.95
CA ALA A 61 20.01 -9.79 3.39
C ALA A 61 19.94 -10.28 1.93
N PHE A 62 19.00 -11.20 1.62
CA PHE A 62 18.71 -11.64 0.26
C PHE A 62 18.30 -10.47 -0.65
N SER A 63 17.41 -9.60 -0.16
CA SER A 63 16.93 -8.42 -0.86
C SER A 63 18.05 -7.44 -1.21
N PHE A 64 19.01 -7.23 -0.29
CA PHE A 64 20.21 -6.44 -0.59
C PHE A 64 21.07 -7.09 -1.67
N GLY A 65 21.29 -8.41 -1.60
CA GLY A 65 22.04 -9.16 -2.62
C GLY A 65 21.41 -9.10 -4.00
N VAL A 66 20.11 -9.40 -4.08
CA VAL A 66 19.35 -9.32 -5.33
C VAL A 66 19.25 -7.88 -5.81
N GLY A 67 19.01 -6.92 -4.90
CA GLY A 67 18.96 -5.50 -5.22
C GLY A 67 20.24 -5.00 -5.86
N PHE A 68 21.40 -5.37 -5.29
CA PHE A 68 22.70 -5.03 -5.84
C PHE A 68 22.90 -5.64 -7.23
N LEU A 69 22.60 -6.93 -7.40
CA LEU A 69 22.68 -7.63 -8.67
C LEU A 69 21.78 -6.98 -9.73
N MET A 70 20.52 -6.73 -9.36
CA MET A 70 19.54 -6.13 -10.26
C MET A 70 19.86 -4.68 -10.60
N TYR A 71 20.39 -3.91 -9.65
CA TYR A 71 20.87 -2.56 -9.95
C TYR A 71 21.93 -2.55 -11.05
N PHE A 72 22.90 -3.47 -11.00
CA PHE A 72 23.91 -3.61 -12.07
C PHE A 72 23.29 -4.08 -13.38
N LEU A 73 22.38 -5.04 -13.32
CA LEU A 73 21.69 -5.55 -14.50
C LEU A 73 20.88 -4.44 -15.18
N PHE A 74 20.08 -3.70 -14.43
CA PHE A 74 19.30 -2.59 -14.98
C PHE A 74 20.17 -1.44 -15.46
N LYS A 75 21.25 -1.11 -14.76
CA LYS A 75 22.23 -0.12 -15.22
C LYS A 75 22.88 -0.51 -16.56
N PHE A 76 23.10 -1.81 -16.77
CA PHE A 76 23.60 -2.32 -18.04
C PHE A 76 22.51 -2.28 -19.14
N LEU A 77 21.29 -2.65 -18.79
CA LEU A 77 20.13 -2.57 -19.71
C LEU A 77 19.82 -1.13 -20.10
N ASP A 78 19.81 -0.21 -19.14
CA ASP A 78 19.54 1.21 -19.34
C ASP A 78 20.53 1.86 -20.31
N LYS A 79 21.81 1.48 -20.22
CA LYS A 79 22.85 1.94 -21.16
C LYS A 79 22.59 1.49 -22.59
N LYS A 80 21.93 0.33 -22.80
CA LYS A 80 21.71 -0.29 -24.11
C LYS A 80 20.30 -0.03 -24.65
N PHE A 81 19.28 0.15 -23.79
CA PHE A 81 17.87 0.18 -24.12
C PHE A 81 17.10 1.31 -23.44
N TYR A 82 17.67 2.51 -23.40
CA TYR A 82 17.04 3.69 -22.79
C TYR A 82 15.62 3.95 -23.34
N HIS A 83 14.61 4.14 -22.44
CA HIS A 83 13.19 4.41 -22.77
C HIS A 83 12.46 3.34 -23.61
N GLN A 84 12.95 2.10 -23.66
CA GLN A 84 12.28 1.05 -24.40
C GLN A 84 11.19 0.37 -23.57
N ARG A 85 10.12 -0.07 -24.24
CA ARG A 85 8.97 -0.81 -23.64
C ARG A 85 9.36 -2.07 -22.84
N ARG A 86 10.57 -2.58 -23.03
CA ARG A 86 11.06 -3.80 -22.35
C ARG A 86 11.43 -3.54 -20.89
N ILE A 87 11.89 -2.33 -20.54
CA ILE A 87 12.34 -2.00 -19.17
C ILE A 87 11.21 -2.16 -18.14
N PRO A 88 10.00 -1.60 -18.33
CA PRO A 88 8.88 -1.84 -17.44
C PRO A 88 8.51 -3.32 -17.29
N ILE A 89 8.60 -4.11 -18.37
CA ILE A 89 8.32 -5.57 -18.32
C ILE A 89 9.31 -6.27 -17.40
N PHE A 90 10.60 -5.97 -17.50
CA PHE A 90 11.60 -6.53 -16.57
C PHE A 90 11.36 -6.07 -15.14
N GLY A 91 10.91 -4.82 -14.93
CA GLY A 91 10.49 -4.32 -13.62
C GLY A 91 9.33 -5.12 -13.03
N LEU A 92 8.31 -5.43 -13.84
CA LEU A 92 7.19 -6.26 -13.42
C LEU A 92 7.61 -7.70 -13.10
N VAL A 93 8.48 -8.28 -13.92
CA VAL A 93 9.05 -9.62 -13.67
C VAL A 93 9.82 -9.63 -12.35
N LEU A 94 10.64 -8.61 -12.08
CA LEU A 94 11.34 -8.47 -10.80
C LEU A 94 10.35 -8.41 -9.63
N CYS A 95 9.28 -7.63 -9.76
CA CYS A 95 8.25 -7.51 -8.74
C CYS A 95 7.63 -8.86 -8.39
N PHE A 96 7.16 -9.62 -9.39
CA PHE A 96 6.58 -10.94 -9.17
C PHE A 96 7.59 -11.96 -8.65
N LEU A 97 8.82 -11.90 -9.11
CA LEU A 97 9.87 -12.81 -8.69
C LEU A 97 10.24 -12.57 -7.21
N MET A 98 10.36 -11.31 -6.80
CA MET A 98 10.62 -10.95 -5.41
C MET A 98 9.43 -11.30 -4.49
N ALA A 99 8.20 -11.08 -4.96
CA ALA A 99 6.99 -11.49 -4.23
C ALA A 99 6.95 -13.01 -4.04
N TYR A 100 7.19 -13.78 -5.10
CA TYR A 100 7.26 -15.23 -5.05
C TYR A 100 8.38 -15.75 -4.11
N CYS A 101 9.57 -15.14 -4.19
CA CYS A 101 10.68 -15.51 -3.30
C CYS A 101 10.35 -15.23 -1.84
N ALA A 102 9.74 -14.08 -1.54
CA ALA A 102 9.35 -13.69 -0.19
C ALA A 102 8.39 -14.72 0.43
N GLU A 103 7.37 -15.13 -0.31
CA GLU A 103 6.35 -16.06 0.18
C GLU A 103 6.89 -17.50 0.24
N THR A 104 7.52 -17.99 -0.83
CA THR A 104 7.88 -19.42 -0.96
C THR A 104 9.12 -19.79 -0.16
N PHE A 105 10.17 -18.97 -0.19
CA PHE A 105 11.44 -19.31 0.48
C PHE A 105 11.56 -18.81 1.90
N PHE A 106 10.93 -17.64 2.18
CA PHE A 106 11.07 -17.00 3.49
C PHE A 106 9.78 -17.05 4.33
N GLY A 107 8.64 -17.45 3.74
CA GLY A 107 7.35 -17.45 4.43
C GLY A 107 6.89 -16.07 4.86
N ILE A 108 7.30 -15.02 4.12
CA ILE A 108 6.99 -13.61 4.37
C ILE A 108 5.90 -13.22 3.36
N ALA A 109 5.03 -12.26 3.73
CA ALA A 109 4.00 -11.78 2.84
C ALA A 109 4.58 -11.33 1.47
N ASP A 110 3.98 -11.79 0.39
CA ASP A 110 4.32 -11.50 -1.01
C ASP A 110 4.44 -9.99 -1.30
N ILE A 111 3.56 -9.19 -0.71
CA ILE A 111 3.58 -7.72 -0.80
C ILE A 111 4.91 -7.11 -0.33
N THR A 112 5.58 -7.73 0.66
CA THR A 112 6.90 -7.27 1.14
C THR A 112 7.95 -7.41 0.05
N GLY A 113 7.93 -8.53 -0.68
CA GLY A 113 8.82 -8.75 -1.82
C GLY A 113 8.58 -7.76 -2.95
N ALA A 114 7.32 -7.52 -3.29
CA ALA A 114 6.93 -6.53 -4.30
C ALA A 114 7.37 -5.10 -3.92
N TYR A 115 7.21 -4.73 -2.64
CA TYR A 115 7.67 -3.45 -2.11
C TYR A 115 9.18 -3.25 -2.24
N VAL A 116 9.96 -4.26 -1.88
CA VAL A 116 11.43 -4.24 -2.04
C VAL A 116 11.82 -4.09 -3.51
N ALA A 117 11.14 -4.79 -4.42
CA ALA A 117 11.37 -4.62 -5.86
C ALA A 117 11.11 -3.16 -6.30
N GLY A 118 10.05 -2.53 -5.78
CA GLY A 118 9.77 -1.11 -6.00
C GLY A 118 10.90 -0.20 -5.51
N ILE A 119 11.46 -0.45 -4.32
CA ILE A 119 12.62 0.29 -3.79
C ILE A 119 13.86 0.14 -4.69
N ILE A 120 14.11 -1.05 -5.22
CA ILE A 120 15.22 -1.27 -6.16
C ILE A 120 15.01 -0.45 -7.43
N LEU A 121 13.82 -0.49 -8.00
CA LEU A 121 13.48 0.17 -9.25
C LEU A 121 13.45 1.70 -9.13
N CYS A 122 13.09 2.27 -7.98
CA CYS A 122 13.03 3.72 -7.79
C CYS A 122 14.41 4.40 -7.84
N ASN A 123 15.49 3.63 -7.70
CA ASN A 123 16.87 4.14 -7.81
C ASN A 123 17.41 4.17 -9.27
N LEU A 124 16.61 3.76 -10.25
CA LEU A 124 17.01 3.77 -11.66
C LEU A 124 16.69 5.11 -12.32
N ARG A 125 17.38 5.42 -13.41
CA ARG A 125 17.14 6.65 -14.20
C ARG A 125 15.74 6.67 -14.82
N ASP A 126 15.24 5.52 -15.25
CA ASP A 126 13.93 5.34 -15.86
C ASP A 126 12.81 5.05 -14.82
N ALA A 127 13.05 5.35 -13.54
CA ALA A 127 12.09 5.06 -12.46
C ALA A 127 10.70 5.66 -12.74
N GLU A 128 10.63 6.93 -13.16
CA GLU A 128 9.36 7.59 -13.48
C GLU A 128 8.65 6.93 -14.68
N TYR A 129 9.41 6.54 -15.71
CA TYR A 129 8.86 5.84 -16.86
C TYR A 129 8.31 4.47 -16.48
N ILE A 130 9.03 3.72 -15.65
CA ILE A 130 8.60 2.42 -15.11
C ILE A 130 7.34 2.62 -14.26
N ALA A 131 7.37 3.57 -13.32
CA ALA A 131 6.23 3.87 -12.44
C ALA A 131 4.98 4.23 -13.24
N GLY A 132 5.07 5.11 -14.25
CA GLY A 132 3.93 5.46 -15.09
C GLY A 132 3.34 4.29 -15.87
N LYS A 133 4.17 3.33 -16.33
CA LYS A 133 3.67 2.12 -17.01
C LYS A 133 3.06 1.12 -16.03
N MET A 134 3.63 1.00 -14.82
CA MET A 134 3.07 0.18 -13.76
C MET A 134 1.72 0.72 -13.28
N ASP A 135 1.61 2.04 -13.12
CA ASP A 135 0.39 2.71 -12.70
C ASP A 135 -0.76 2.44 -13.70
N ILE A 136 -0.50 2.57 -14.99
CA ILE A 136 -1.49 2.24 -16.03
C ILE A 136 -1.91 0.77 -15.94
N SER A 137 -0.98 -0.15 -15.80
CA SER A 137 -1.27 -1.59 -15.71
C SER A 137 -2.05 -1.93 -14.44
N SER A 138 -1.68 -1.31 -13.32
CA SER A 138 -2.35 -1.46 -12.04
C SER A 138 -3.79 -0.95 -12.12
N TYR A 139 -3.99 0.24 -12.65
CA TYR A 139 -5.31 0.86 -12.74
C TYR A 139 -6.24 0.16 -13.73
N MET A 140 -5.73 -0.26 -14.90
CA MET A 140 -6.55 -0.84 -15.97
C MET A 140 -6.85 -2.32 -15.82
N LEU A 141 -5.92 -3.08 -15.22
CA LEU A 141 -6.02 -4.55 -15.17
C LEU A 141 -6.05 -5.09 -13.74
N PHE A 142 -4.98 -4.86 -12.98
CA PHE A 142 -4.84 -5.51 -11.68
C PHE A 142 -5.83 -5.00 -10.64
N GLY A 143 -6.05 -3.70 -10.57
CA GLY A 143 -7.00 -3.10 -9.62
C GLY A 143 -8.44 -3.60 -9.83
N PRO A 144 -9.04 -3.50 -11.03
CA PRO A 144 -10.39 -4.01 -11.28
C PRO A 144 -10.53 -5.51 -11.02
N VAL A 145 -9.54 -6.32 -11.43
CA VAL A 145 -9.54 -7.77 -11.18
C VAL A 145 -9.48 -8.08 -9.69
N PHE A 146 -8.63 -7.36 -8.94
CA PHE A 146 -8.50 -7.49 -7.49
C PHE A 146 -9.82 -7.17 -6.77
N PHE A 147 -10.42 -6.01 -7.06
CA PHE A 147 -11.69 -5.63 -6.42
C PHE A 147 -12.86 -6.54 -6.84
N ALA A 148 -12.90 -6.98 -8.10
CA ALA A 148 -13.90 -7.94 -8.55
C ALA A 148 -13.74 -9.30 -7.84
N SER A 149 -12.53 -9.80 -7.70
CA SER A 149 -12.24 -11.04 -6.97
C SER A 149 -12.70 -10.97 -5.51
N ILE A 150 -12.46 -9.82 -4.85
CA ILE A 150 -12.94 -9.60 -3.48
C ILE A 150 -14.46 -9.58 -3.44
N GLY A 151 -15.10 -8.83 -4.36
CA GLY A 151 -16.56 -8.76 -4.42
C GLY A 151 -17.22 -10.13 -4.58
N LEU A 152 -16.62 -11.03 -5.38
CA LEU A 152 -17.10 -12.40 -5.59
C LEU A 152 -16.94 -13.29 -4.34
N ASN A 153 -16.01 -12.99 -3.47
CA ASN A 153 -15.81 -13.73 -2.21
C ASN A 153 -16.75 -13.26 -1.07
N ILE A 154 -17.53 -12.20 -1.28
CA ILE A 154 -18.51 -11.75 -0.29
C ILE A 154 -19.69 -12.70 -0.28
N THR A 155 -19.87 -13.40 0.83
CA THR A 155 -21.08 -14.17 1.10
C THR A 155 -21.92 -13.42 2.13
N PHE A 156 -23.22 -13.30 1.86
CA PHE A 156 -24.18 -12.71 2.80
C PHE A 156 -24.83 -13.77 3.70
N ASP A 157 -24.31 -15.01 3.66
CA ASP A 157 -24.78 -16.10 4.47
C ASP A 157 -24.50 -15.83 5.95
N GLY A 158 -25.54 -15.88 6.78
CA GLY A 158 -25.43 -15.60 8.20
C GLY A 158 -25.48 -14.10 8.58
N PHE A 159 -25.99 -13.25 7.70
CA PHE A 159 -26.22 -11.84 8.03
C PHE A 159 -27.29 -11.73 9.11
N THR A 160 -26.89 -11.35 10.33
CA THR A 160 -27.75 -11.12 11.48
C THR A 160 -27.71 -9.66 11.89
N LEU A 161 -28.74 -9.20 12.57
CA LEU A 161 -28.82 -7.83 13.09
C LEU A 161 -27.65 -7.53 14.05
N ASP A 162 -27.25 -8.53 14.83
CA ASP A 162 -26.11 -8.43 15.75
C ASP A 162 -24.79 -8.22 15.01
N LEU A 163 -24.60 -8.88 13.87
CA LEU A 163 -23.43 -8.69 13.01
C LEU A 163 -23.40 -7.30 12.40
N LEU A 164 -24.56 -6.73 12.05
CA LEU A 164 -24.67 -5.36 11.56
C LEU A 164 -24.23 -4.35 12.63
N TRP A 165 -24.73 -4.50 13.87
CA TRP A 165 -24.34 -3.63 14.97
C TRP A 165 -22.85 -3.74 15.29
N PHE A 166 -22.34 -4.98 15.30
CA PHE A 166 -20.89 -5.20 15.45
C PHE A 166 -20.09 -4.51 14.35
N SER A 167 -20.48 -4.68 13.09
CA SER A 167 -19.80 -4.09 11.95
C SER A 167 -19.82 -2.56 12.00
N LEU A 168 -20.95 -1.96 12.38
CA LEU A 168 -21.08 -0.52 12.53
C LEU A 168 -20.19 0.01 13.66
N ALA A 169 -20.19 -0.66 14.81
CA ALA A 169 -19.32 -0.30 15.93
C ALA A 169 -17.83 -0.45 15.56
N PHE A 170 -17.47 -1.53 14.87
CA PHE A 170 -16.12 -1.77 14.38
C PHE A 170 -15.64 -0.64 13.44
N VAL A 171 -16.48 -0.25 12.47
CA VAL A 171 -16.19 0.86 11.55
C VAL A 171 -15.97 2.15 12.31
N VAL A 172 -16.88 2.52 13.22
CA VAL A 172 -16.77 3.77 13.98
C VAL A 172 -15.51 3.79 14.83
N VAL A 173 -15.21 2.71 15.55
CA VAL A 173 -14.01 2.63 16.41
C VAL A 173 -12.74 2.65 15.57
N ALA A 174 -12.69 1.93 14.44
CA ALA A 174 -11.52 1.90 13.57
C ALA A 174 -11.22 3.27 12.95
N LEU A 175 -12.25 3.99 12.48
CA LEU A 175 -12.09 5.33 11.90
C LEU A 175 -11.73 6.37 12.98
N ALA A 176 -12.44 6.35 14.11
CA ALA A 176 -12.16 7.27 15.22
C ALA A 176 -10.76 7.06 15.78
N GLY A 177 -10.32 5.81 15.94
CA GLY A 177 -8.98 5.48 16.43
C GLY A 177 -7.86 6.09 15.59
N LYS A 178 -7.99 6.04 14.25
CA LYS A 178 -7.02 6.67 13.33
C LYS A 178 -7.07 8.21 13.43
N VAL A 179 -8.25 8.79 13.40
CA VAL A 179 -8.41 10.26 13.50
C VAL A 179 -7.82 10.78 14.81
N ILE A 180 -8.14 10.14 15.92
CA ILE A 180 -7.66 10.55 17.24
C ILE A 180 -6.15 10.29 17.34
N GLY A 181 -5.68 9.09 17.00
CA GLY A 181 -4.26 8.71 17.11
C GLY A 181 -3.36 9.61 16.27
N CYS A 182 -3.61 9.67 14.96
CA CYS A 182 -2.79 10.50 14.05
C CYS A 182 -2.98 12.00 14.31
N GLY A 183 -4.20 12.42 14.66
CA GLY A 183 -4.48 13.83 14.98
C GLY A 183 -3.77 14.30 16.25
N LEU A 184 -3.80 13.52 17.34
CA LEU A 184 -3.11 13.86 18.60
C LEU A 184 -1.59 13.86 18.41
N VAL A 185 -1.03 12.87 17.72
CA VAL A 185 0.40 12.83 17.43
C VAL A 185 0.80 14.04 16.60
N SER A 186 0.07 14.34 15.53
CA SER A 186 0.31 15.54 14.72
C SER A 186 0.26 16.82 15.55
N LYS A 187 -0.67 16.93 16.50
CA LYS A 187 -0.76 18.04 17.42
C LYS A 187 0.45 18.14 18.36
N ALA A 188 0.93 17.03 18.87
CA ALA A 188 2.12 16.96 19.72
C ALA A 188 3.39 17.46 19.00
N PHE A 189 3.47 17.27 17.68
CA PHE A 189 4.54 17.81 16.83
C PHE A 189 4.35 19.28 16.42
N GLY A 190 3.44 20.01 17.06
CA GLY A 190 3.29 21.46 16.91
C GLY A 190 2.41 21.92 15.76
N ASN A 191 1.67 21.03 15.09
CA ASN A 191 0.71 21.42 14.06
C ASN A 191 -0.52 22.10 14.68
N SER A 192 -1.24 22.91 13.89
CA SER A 192 -2.49 23.52 14.33
C SER A 192 -3.58 22.46 14.56
N TRP A 193 -4.61 22.74 15.37
CA TRP A 193 -5.71 21.80 15.55
C TRP A 193 -6.43 21.46 14.24
N LYS A 194 -6.56 22.44 13.33
CA LYS A 194 -7.17 22.22 12.01
C LYS A 194 -6.33 21.30 11.15
N ASP A 195 -5.02 21.51 11.12
CA ASP A 195 -4.10 20.69 10.32
C ASP A 195 -3.97 19.27 10.90
N SER A 196 -3.95 19.16 12.23
CA SER A 196 -3.94 17.87 12.92
C SER A 196 -5.19 17.05 12.61
N LEU A 197 -6.35 17.70 12.55
CA LEU A 197 -7.60 17.05 12.16
C LEU A 197 -7.58 16.61 10.68
N ARG A 198 -7.04 17.45 9.78
CA ARG A 198 -6.88 17.13 8.36
C ARG A 198 -5.97 15.92 8.16
N ILE A 199 -4.85 15.86 8.89
CA ILE A 199 -3.93 14.72 8.86
C ILE A 199 -4.62 13.48 9.39
N GLY A 200 -5.29 13.56 10.53
CA GLY A 200 -6.05 12.44 11.11
C GLY A 200 -7.12 11.88 10.17
N VAL A 201 -7.90 12.76 9.54
CA VAL A 201 -8.92 12.36 8.56
C VAL A 201 -8.27 11.80 7.27
N GLY A 202 -7.17 12.39 6.80
CA GLY A 202 -6.45 11.87 5.64
C GLY A 202 -5.90 10.46 5.85
N MET A 203 -5.47 10.15 7.07
CA MET A 203 -4.96 8.83 7.46
C MET A 203 -6.07 7.81 7.78
N MET A 204 -7.33 8.21 7.76
CA MET A 204 -8.47 7.35 8.09
C MET A 204 -8.80 6.33 7.00
N THR A 205 -8.39 6.58 5.75
CA THR A 205 -8.63 5.66 4.61
C THR A 205 -8.04 4.29 4.90
N ARG A 206 -8.83 3.26 4.64
CA ARG A 206 -8.41 1.86 4.63
C ARG A 206 -8.60 1.33 3.21
N GLY A 207 -7.60 0.61 2.71
CA GLY A 207 -7.59 0.12 1.34
C GLY A 207 -7.22 -1.35 1.24
N GLU A 208 -6.48 -1.67 0.20
CA GLU A 208 -6.05 -3.01 -0.17
C GLU A 208 -5.29 -3.74 0.94
N VAL A 209 -4.47 -3.07 1.72
CA VAL A 209 -3.72 -3.69 2.82
C VAL A 209 -4.67 -4.31 3.86
N ALA A 210 -5.76 -3.62 4.22
CA ALA A 210 -6.75 -4.17 5.15
C ALA A 210 -7.43 -5.43 4.60
N LEU A 211 -7.67 -5.48 3.28
CA LEU A 211 -8.23 -6.66 2.62
C LEU A 211 -7.23 -7.82 2.58
N ILE A 212 -5.97 -7.55 2.28
CA ILE A 212 -4.91 -8.57 2.28
C ILE A 212 -4.78 -9.17 3.67
N VAL A 213 -4.73 -8.33 4.71
CA VAL A 213 -4.66 -8.78 6.11
C VAL A 213 -5.86 -9.64 6.47
N ALA A 214 -7.08 -9.21 6.10
CA ALA A 214 -8.30 -9.96 6.37
C ALA A 214 -8.34 -11.30 5.63
N ASN A 215 -7.95 -11.34 4.35
CA ASN A 215 -7.86 -12.57 3.56
C ASN A 215 -6.83 -13.55 4.11
N LYS A 216 -5.64 -13.07 4.48
CA LYS A 216 -4.61 -13.93 5.11
C LYS A 216 -5.10 -14.43 6.47
N GLY A 217 -5.74 -13.58 7.29
CA GLY A 217 -6.34 -13.98 8.56
C GLY A 217 -7.44 -15.05 8.39
N LEU A 218 -8.23 -14.95 7.31
CA LEU A 218 -9.23 -15.94 6.95
C LEU A 218 -8.59 -17.27 6.53
N ALA A 219 -7.53 -17.21 5.70
CA ALA A 219 -6.83 -18.38 5.20
C ALA A 219 -6.15 -19.19 6.31
N VAL A 220 -5.64 -18.53 7.36
CA VAL A 220 -5.04 -19.20 8.53
C VAL A 220 -6.05 -19.49 9.65
N GLY A 221 -7.34 -19.20 9.44
CA GLY A 221 -8.41 -19.51 10.40
C GLY A 221 -8.50 -18.58 11.61
N MET A 222 -7.77 -17.47 11.63
CA MET A 222 -7.84 -16.47 12.71
C MET A 222 -9.09 -15.61 12.65
N VAL A 223 -9.66 -15.43 11.46
CA VAL A 223 -10.85 -14.64 11.21
C VAL A 223 -11.92 -15.55 10.63
N GLU A 224 -13.13 -15.53 11.21
CA GLU A 224 -14.26 -16.26 10.64
C GLU A 224 -14.83 -15.49 9.44
N GLN A 225 -15.33 -16.24 8.44
CA GLN A 225 -15.92 -15.70 7.22
C GLN A 225 -16.98 -14.62 7.47
N ARG A 226 -17.80 -14.78 8.52
CA ARG A 226 -18.85 -13.81 8.87
C ARG A 226 -18.34 -12.40 9.20
N TYR A 227 -17.14 -12.28 9.81
CA TYR A 227 -16.55 -10.98 10.15
C TYR A 227 -15.86 -10.29 8.98
N PHE A 228 -15.64 -11.01 7.88
CA PHE A 228 -15.07 -10.44 6.67
C PHE A 228 -15.91 -9.29 6.09
N LEU A 229 -17.23 -9.40 6.23
CA LEU A 229 -18.17 -8.34 5.84
C LEU A 229 -17.91 -7.03 6.59
N ALA A 230 -17.55 -7.08 7.88
CA ALA A 230 -17.25 -5.88 8.67
C ALA A 230 -16.00 -5.14 8.11
N VAL A 231 -14.99 -5.89 7.66
CA VAL A 231 -13.78 -5.31 7.04
C VAL A 231 -14.11 -4.64 5.71
N ILE A 232 -14.93 -5.30 4.88
CA ILE A 232 -15.38 -4.70 3.60
C ILE A 232 -16.17 -3.42 3.85
N LEU A 233 -17.10 -3.45 4.81
CA LEU A 233 -17.87 -2.27 5.18
C LEU A 233 -16.96 -1.13 5.64
N LEU A 234 -15.93 -1.42 6.44
CA LEU A 234 -14.93 -0.46 6.86
C LEU A 234 -14.25 0.20 5.66
N ILE A 235 -13.82 -0.58 4.67
CA ILE A 235 -13.13 -0.08 3.48
C ILE A 235 -14.05 0.80 2.66
N VAL A 236 -15.28 0.35 2.38
CA VAL A 236 -16.25 1.11 1.59
C VAL A 236 -16.61 2.43 2.29
N VAL A 237 -16.93 2.38 3.58
CA VAL A 237 -17.28 3.58 4.35
C VAL A 237 -16.10 4.55 4.42
N SER A 238 -14.87 4.07 4.68
CA SER A 238 -13.70 4.94 4.73
C SER A 238 -13.40 5.58 3.38
N SER A 239 -13.47 4.81 2.28
CA SER A 239 -13.18 5.30 0.93
C SER A 239 -14.15 6.39 0.46
N ILE A 240 -15.41 6.33 0.91
CA ILE A 240 -16.42 7.35 0.60
C ILE A 240 -16.32 8.54 1.54
N SER A 241 -16.16 8.29 2.85
CA SER A 241 -16.21 9.33 3.87
C SER A 241 -15.00 10.26 3.83
N VAL A 242 -13.79 9.73 3.58
CA VAL A 242 -12.55 10.50 3.64
C VAL A 242 -12.49 11.63 2.61
N PRO A 243 -12.77 11.41 1.31
CA PRO A 243 -12.77 12.50 0.33
C PRO A 243 -13.79 13.59 0.67
N ILE A 244 -14.96 13.20 1.19
CA ILE A 244 -16.03 14.13 1.58
C ILE A 244 -15.57 14.98 2.77
N LEU A 245 -15.05 14.35 3.82
CA LEU A 245 -14.57 15.04 5.02
C LEU A 245 -13.38 15.94 4.72
N LEU A 246 -12.42 15.48 3.92
CA LEU A 246 -11.30 16.31 3.49
C LEU A 246 -11.77 17.52 2.68
N LYS A 247 -12.71 17.33 1.75
CA LYS A 247 -13.28 18.45 0.99
C LYS A 247 -13.94 19.49 1.89
N LEU A 248 -14.63 19.05 2.95
CA LEU A 248 -15.24 19.95 3.92
C LEU A 248 -14.18 20.69 4.76
N LEU A 249 -13.12 19.99 5.18
CA LEU A 249 -12.05 20.56 6.00
C LEU A 249 -11.13 21.54 5.25
N PHE A 250 -11.01 21.39 3.93
CA PHE A 250 -10.26 22.30 3.06
C PHE A 250 -11.14 23.40 2.43
N LYS A 251 -12.44 23.40 2.71
CA LYS A 251 -13.36 24.42 2.18
C LYS A 251 -12.97 25.81 2.69
N GLY A 252 -12.61 26.70 1.75
CA GLY A 252 -12.22 28.10 2.06
C GLY A 252 -10.72 28.36 2.07
N GLU A 253 -9.88 27.35 1.83
CA GLU A 253 -8.45 27.56 1.57
C GLU A 253 -8.19 27.67 0.06
N LYS A 254 -7.43 28.72 -0.34
CA LYS A 254 -6.97 28.83 -1.75
C LYS A 254 -5.97 27.72 -2.03
N THR A 255 -6.15 27.04 -3.14
CA THR A 255 -5.20 26.02 -3.60
C THR A 255 -3.83 26.67 -3.83
N PRO A 256 -2.71 26.13 -3.29
CA PRO A 256 -1.39 26.61 -3.62
C PRO A 256 -1.10 26.28 -5.09
N GLY A 257 -1.42 27.15 -5.99
CA GLY A 257 -1.31 26.95 -7.43
C GLY A 257 -2.16 27.91 -8.27
N ASP A 258 -3.13 28.58 -7.66
CA ASP A 258 -3.98 29.54 -8.38
C ASP A 258 -3.30 30.92 -8.61
N GLY A 259 -2.00 31.05 -8.33
CA GLY A 259 -1.25 32.30 -8.46
C GLY A 259 -0.06 32.29 -9.43
N GLU A 260 0.34 31.14 -9.99
CA GLU A 260 1.47 31.06 -10.92
C GLU A 260 1.13 30.16 -12.11
N HIS A 261 0.34 30.68 -13.04
CA HIS A 261 0.50 30.30 -14.44
C HIS A 261 1.55 31.26 -15.02
N PRO A 262 2.80 30.82 -15.26
CA PRO A 262 3.61 31.47 -16.25
C PRO A 262 2.93 31.17 -17.59
N ASP A 263 2.48 32.22 -18.24
CA ASP A 263 2.03 32.22 -19.63
C ASP A 263 3.21 31.73 -20.51
N HIS A 264 3.37 30.44 -20.62
CA HIS A 264 4.17 29.83 -21.66
C HIS A 264 3.25 29.67 -22.86
N GLY A 265 3.29 30.68 -23.73
CA GLY A 265 2.74 30.61 -25.07
C GLY A 265 3.15 29.26 -25.69
N VAL A 266 2.22 28.34 -25.72
CA VAL A 266 2.32 27.14 -26.56
C VAL A 266 2.14 27.63 -27.99
N THR A 267 3.24 27.87 -28.68
CA THR A 267 3.26 27.87 -30.13
C THR A 267 2.99 26.45 -30.57
N ASP A 268 1.81 26.22 -31.12
CA ASP A 268 1.44 25.01 -31.84
C ASP A 268 2.39 24.83 -33.04
N GLU A 269 3.51 24.17 -32.85
CA GLU A 269 4.25 23.51 -33.91
C GLU A 269 4.24 22.02 -33.66
N VAL A 270 3.28 21.35 -34.26
CA VAL A 270 3.25 19.91 -34.45
C VAL A 270 4.28 19.57 -35.54
N PRO A 271 5.37 18.86 -35.27
CA PRO A 271 6.12 18.21 -36.32
C PRO A 271 5.36 16.97 -36.74
N ALA A 272 4.77 17.01 -37.95
CA ALA A 272 4.44 15.79 -38.66
C ALA A 272 5.74 15.12 -39.06
N GLU A 273 6.02 13.92 -38.42
CA GLU A 273 6.83 12.88 -39.08
C GLU A 273 6.75 11.58 -38.26
N TYR A 274 6.16 10.56 -38.91
CA TYR A 274 6.17 9.08 -38.89
C TYR A 274 6.51 8.29 -37.60
#